data_f881222626f24436fa931e8490536211
#
_entry.id   f881222626f24436fa931e8490536211
#
_cell.length_a   1.000
_cell.length_b   1.000
_cell.length_c   1.000
_cell.angle_alpha   90.00
_cell.angle_beta   90.00
_cell.angle_gamma   90.00
#
_symmetry.space_group_name_H-M   'P 1'
#
loop_
_entity.id
_entity.type
_entity.pdbx_description
1 polymer ?
#
loop_
_entity_poly.entity_id
_entity_poly.type
_entity_poly.pdbx_seq_one_letter_code
_entity_poly.pdbx_strand_id
1 'polypeptide(L)'
;MQAIILDTETHSLNGLPIEIAYAPIQIQAGKLTLDKSQIFDQLYSIGDEKISYGAMAVHHILEQDIVDQPHFDTFQLPSETFYIIGHNIDYDIRTIEKCGVDSSKIKAICTLALARRAWPDAEAHNISALIYMISK
;
A
#
# COMPACT_ATOMS: atom_id res chain seq x y z
N MET A 1 -4.98 -11.19 16.39
CA MET A 1 -5.09 -9.81 15.86
C MET A 1 -3.88 -9.56 14.97
N GLN A 2 -4.10 -9.35 13.67
CA GLN A 2 -3.01 -9.22 12.72
C GLN A 2 -2.84 -7.77 12.26
N ALA A 3 -1.59 -7.33 12.18
CA ALA A 3 -1.20 -6.06 11.56
C ALA A 3 -0.42 -6.34 10.28
N ILE A 4 -0.66 -5.53 9.25
CA ILE A 4 0.08 -5.60 7.99
C ILE A 4 0.57 -4.21 7.60
N ILE A 5 1.68 -4.17 6.88
CA ILE A 5 2.06 -2.99 6.09
C ILE A 5 1.47 -3.20 4.70
N LEU A 6 0.85 -2.17 4.14
CA LEU A 6 0.18 -2.23 2.83
C LEU A 6 0.62 -1.06 1.96
N ASP A 7 0.79 -1.34 0.69
CA ASP A 7 1.01 -0.33 -0.35
C ASP A 7 0.30 -0.76 -1.63
N THR A 8 -0.20 0.21 -2.39
CA THR A 8 -0.94 -0.02 -3.64
C THR A 8 -0.42 0.88 -4.75
N GLU A 9 -0.56 0.40 -6.00
CA GLU A 9 -0.40 1.21 -7.19
C GLU A 9 -1.71 1.23 -7.96
N THR A 10 -2.06 2.37 -8.53
CA THR A 10 -3.33 2.57 -9.23
C THR A 10 -3.11 2.98 -10.68
N HIS A 11 -4.13 2.75 -11.54
CA HIS A 11 -4.04 3.09 -12.97
C HIS A 11 -4.11 4.60 -13.25
N SER A 12 -4.62 5.35 -12.28
CA SER A 12 -4.71 6.81 -12.33
C SER A 12 -4.88 7.34 -10.91
N LEU A 13 -4.82 8.66 -10.74
CA LEU A 13 -5.08 9.26 -9.42
C LEU A 13 -6.49 8.89 -8.95
N ASN A 14 -6.59 8.35 -7.73
CA ASN A 14 -7.82 7.78 -7.17
C ASN A 14 -8.45 6.68 -8.04
N GLY A 15 -7.62 5.99 -8.80
CA GLY A 15 -8.03 4.95 -9.73
C GLY A 15 -8.17 3.56 -9.12
N LEU A 16 -8.31 2.59 -10.01
CA LEU A 16 -8.41 1.17 -9.64
C LEU A 16 -7.02 0.60 -9.33
N PRO A 17 -6.92 -0.35 -8.39
CA PRO A 17 -5.64 -0.97 -8.06
C PRO A 17 -5.13 -1.85 -9.19
N ILE A 18 -3.86 -1.68 -9.54
CA ILE A 18 -3.15 -2.53 -10.49
C ILE A 18 -2.02 -3.33 -9.83
N GLU A 19 -1.62 -2.93 -8.63
CA GLU A 19 -0.72 -3.71 -7.78
C GLU A 19 -1.11 -3.50 -6.33
N ILE A 20 -1.14 -4.59 -5.58
CA ILE A 20 -1.33 -4.56 -4.13
C ILE A 20 -0.25 -5.42 -3.51
N ALA A 21 0.49 -4.83 -2.58
CA ALA A 21 1.51 -5.52 -1.81
C ALA A 21 1.25 -5.34 -0.32
N TYR A 22 1.46 -6.39 0.45
CA TYR A 22 1.42 -6.29 1.91
C TYR A 22 2.38 -7.30 2.55
N ALA A 23 2.72 -7.03 3.80
CA ALA A 23 3.49 -7.95 4.61
C ALA A 23 2.97 -7.94 6.04
N PRO A 24 2.77 -9.12 6.65
CA PRO A 24 2.47 -9.20 8.07
C PRO A 24 3.62 -8.67 8.92
N ILE A 25 3.29 -7.97 9.99
CA ILE A 25 4.26 -7.46 10.93
C ILE A 25 3.93 -7.94 12.34
N GLN A 26 4.99 -8.07 13.16
CA GLN A 26 4.88 -8.40 14.57
C GLN A 26 5.67 -7.40 15.39
N ILE A 27 5.19 -7.13 16.60
CA ILE A 27 5.91 -6.33 17.57
C ILE A 27 6.40 -7.29 18.65
N GLN A 28 7.73 -7.44 18.76
CA GLN A 28 8.38 -8.27 19.75
C GLN A 28 9.42 -7.46 20.51
N ALA A 29 9.31 -7.42 21.83
CA ALA A 29 10.23 -6.69 22.70
C ALA A 29 10.40 -5.21 22.28
N GLY A 30 9.31 -4.54 21.89
CA GLY A 30 9.31 -3.16 21.44
C GLY A 30 9.88 -2.94 20.03
N LYS A 31 10.21 -4.00 19.32
CA LYS A 31 10.71 -3.93 17.95
C LYS A 31 9.67 -4.46 16.97
N LEU A 32 9.54 -3.74 15.86
CA LEU A 32 8.70 -4.15 14.75
C LEU A 32 9.52 -5.07 13.84
N THR A 33 9.00 -6.27 13.60
CA THR A 33 9.65 -7.26 12.75
C THR A 33 8.75 -7.65 11.58
N LEU A 34 9.38 -7.95 10.46
CA LEU A 34 8.70 -8.33 9.23
C LEU A 34 9.27 -9.66 8.73
N ASP A 35 8.39 -10.62 8.48
CA ASP A 35 8.78 -11.89 7.87
C ASP A 35 8.75 -11.75 6.34
N LYS A 36 9.92 -11.66 5.75
CA LYS A 36 10.06 -11.50 4.29
C LYS A 36 9.50 -12.68 3.51
N SER A 37 9.41 -13.86 4.11
CA SER A 37 8.85 -15.04 3.45
C SER A 37 7.33 -14.95 3.26
N GLN A 38 6.66 -14.05 3.98
CA GLN A 38 5.21 -13.85 3.92
C GLN A 38 4.80 -12.59 3.17
N ILE A 39 5.71 -11.97 2.43
CA ILE A 39 5.36 -10.83 1.59
C ILE A 39 4.42 -11.30 0.47
N PHE A 40 3.29 -10.64 0.37
CA PHE A 40 2.36 -10.77 -0.74
C PHE A 40 2.59 -9.61 -1.71
N ASP A 41 2.63 -9.90 -3.00
CA ASP A 41 2.73 -8.88 -4.05
C ASP A 41 2.05 -9.43 -5.30
N GLN A 42 1.01 -8.75 -5.78
CA GLN A 42 0.19 -9.20 -6.89
C GLN A 42 -0.19 -8.04 -7.79
N LEU A 43 0.01 -8.25 -9.10
CA LEU A 43 -0.54 -7.37 -10.13
C LEU A 43 -1.99 -7.76 -10.43
N TYR A 44 -2.82 -6.80 -10.81
CA TYR A 44 -4.24 -7.00 -11.09
C TYR A 44 -4.66 -6.39 -12.41
N SER A 45 -5.57 -7.08 -13.08
CA SER A 45 -6.27 -6.56 -14.26
C SER A 45 -7.39 -5.59 -13.85
N ILE A 46 -7.62 -4.59 -14.68
CA ILE A 46 -8.66 -3.57 -14.51
C ILE A 46 -9.63 -3.54 -15.69
N GLY A 47 -9.74 -4.65 -16.43
CA GLY A 47 -10.60 -4.73 -17.60
C GLY A 47 -10.11 -3.84 -18.74
N ASP A 48 -11.02 -3.05 -19.33
CA ASP A 48 -10.72 -2.22 -20.49
C ASP A 48 -10.16 -0.83 -20.11
N GLU A 49 -9.98 -0.56 -18.84
CA GLU A 49 -9.42 0.72 -18.38
C GLU A 49 -7.96 0.87 -18.80
N LYS A 50 -7.57 2.10 -19.09
CA LYS A 50 -6.20 2.44 -19.51
C LYS A 50 -5.42 3.04 -18.36
N ILE A 51 -4.14 2.66 -18.27
CA ILE A 51 -3.23 3.26 -17.29
C ILE A 51 -2.83 4.65 -17.78
N SER A 52 -2.96 5.66 -16.94
CA SER A 52 -2.53 7.01 -17.30
C SER A 52 -1.00 7.08 -17.43
N TYR A 53 -0.52 7.92 -18.34
CA TYR A 53 0.93 8.10 -18.51
C TYR A 53 1.60 8.66 -17.26
N GLY A 54 0.89 9.50 -16.51
CA GLY A 54 1.39 10.01 -15.23
C GLY A 54 1.58 8.89 -14.19
N ALA A 55 0.66 7.94 -14.14
CA ALA A 55 0.79 6.77 -13.27
C ALA A 55 1.95 5.88 -13.72
N MET A 56 2.05 5.58 -15.02
CA MET A 56 3.18 4.82 -15.57
C MET A 56 4.54 5.45 -15.22
N ALA A 57 4.63 6.78 -15.24
CA ALA A 57 5.86 7.49 -14.88
C ALA A 57 6.26 7.29 -13.42
N VAL A 58 5.32 6.97 -12.55
CA VAL A 58 5.56 6.73 -11.12
C VAL A 58 5.91 5.27 -10.86
N HIS A 59 5.06 4.33 -11.29
CA HIS A 59 5.20 2.92 -10.92
C HIS A 59 5.78 2.04 -12.03
N HIS A 60 5.85 2.53 -13.28
CA HIS A 60 6.42 1.83 -14.45
C HIS A 60 5.70 0.51 -14.82
N ILE A 61 4.47 0.31 -14.36
CA ILE A 61 3.64 -0.84 -14.75
C ILE A 61 2.89 -0.49 -16.02
N LEU A 62 2.94 -1.38 -17.00
CA LEU A 62 2.30 -1.17 -18.31
C LEU A 62 1.06 -2.05 -18.44
N GLU A 63 0.18 -1.71 -19.38
CA GLU A 63 -1.05 -2.47 -19.62
C GLU A 63 -0.77 -3.93 -19.97
N GLN A 64 0.31 -4.19 -20.69
CA GLN A 64 0.73 -5.56 -21.02
C GLN A 64 1.12 -6.39 -19.80
N ASP A 65 1.54 -5.75 -18.71
CA ASP A 65 1.95 -6.43 -17.48
C ASP A 65 0.74 -6.94 -16.68
N ILE A 66 -0.42 -6.32 -16.86
CA ILE A 66 -1.62 -6.60 -16.06
C ILE A 66 -2.75 -7.30 -16.83
N VAL A 67 -2.67 -7.36 -18.17
CA VAL A 67 -3.77 -7.85 -19.02
C VAL A 67 -4.20 -9.28 -18.69
N ASP A 68 -3.26 -10.16 -18.35
CA ASP A 68 -3.51 -11.56 -18.04
C ASP A 68 -3.55 -11.85 -16.52
N GLN A 69 -3.54 -10.81 -15.71
CA GLN A 69 -3.57 -10.95 -14.25
C GLN A 69 -5.00 -11.11 -13.73
N PRO A 70 -5.19 -11.66 -12.52
CA PRO A 70 -6.50 -11.72 -11.90
C PRO A 70 -7.14 -10.34 -11.83
N HIS A 71 -8.46 -10.27 -11.93
CA HIS A 71 -9.17 -9.00 -11.80
C HIS A 71 -9.05 -8.44 -10.38
N PHE A 72 -8.98 -7.12 -10.24
CA PHE A 72 -8.73 -6.48 -8.94
C PHE A 72 -9.78 -6.83 -7.88
N ASP A 73 -11.01 -7.14 -8.28
CA ASP A 73 -12.07 -7.50 -7.34
C ASP A 73 -11.88 -8.88 -6.68
N THR A 74 -10.84 -9.63 -7.08
CA THR A 74 -10.48 -10.90 -6.44
C THR A 74 -9.59 -10.72 -5.22
N PHE A 75 -9.07 -9.51 -4.98
CA PHE A 75 -8.22 -9.24 -3.81
C PHE A 75 -9.00 -9.41 -2.52
N GLN A 76 -8.39 -10.08 -1.56
CA GLN A 76 -8.90 -10.21 -0.20
C GLN A 76 -7.79 -9.95 0.80
N LEU A 77 -8.12 -9.22 1.87
CA LEU A 77 -7.21 -9.09 3.00
C LEU A 77 -7.03 -10.43 3.72
N PRO A 78 -5.86 -10.66 4.33
CA PRO A 78 -5.70 -11.79 5.23
C PRO A 78 -6.78 -11.76 6.32
N SER A 79 -7.28 -12.94 6.69
CA SER A 79 -8.25 -13.06 7.78
C SER A 79 -7.67 -12.45 9.06
N GLU A 80 -8.54 -11.86 9.87
CA GLU A 80 -8.18 -11.24 11.14
C GLU A 80 -7.23 -10.02 11.03
N THR A 81 -7.13 -9.38 9.88
CA THR A 81 -6.44 -8.11 9.73
C THR A 81 -7.19 -7.03 10.51
N PHE A 82 -6.51 -6.41 11.47
CA PHE A 82 -7.07 -5.39 12.35
C PHE A 82 -6.40 -4.04 12.15
N TYR A 83 -5.09 -4.05 11.92
CA TYR A 83 -4.31 -2.84 11.72
C TYR A 83 -3.68 -2.86 10.33
N ILE A 84 -3.80 -1.75 9.62
CA ILE A 84 -3.09 -1.53 8.36
C ILE A 84 -2.22 -0.30 8.52
N ILE A 85 -0.94 -0.47 8.23
CA ILE A 85 0.08 0.58 8.33
C ILE A 85 0.54 0.92 6.91
N GLY A 86 0.66 2.19 6.61
CA GLY A 86 1.18 2.63 5.33
C GLY A 86 1.47 4.12 5.31
N HIS A 87 2.13 4.54 4.25
CA HIS A 87 2.50 5.95 4.05
C HIS A 87 1.43 6.63 3.21
N ASN A 88 0.67 7.55 3.79
CA ASN A 88 -0.56 8.10 3.23
C ASN A 88 -1.66 7.03 3.12
N ILE A 89 -1.86 6.27 4.18
CA ILE A 89 -2.63 5.03 4.20
C ILE A 89 -4.10 5.20 3.81
N ASP A 90 -4.69 6.37 3.99
CA ASP A 90 -6.09 6.60 3.59
C ASP A 90 -6.30 6.39 2.10
N TYR A 91 -5.29 6.71 1.29
CA TYR A 91 -5.32 6.44 -0.14
C TYR A 91 -5.41 4.94 -0.42
N ASP A 92 -4.55 4.15 0.23
CA ASP A 92 -4.50 2.70 0.02
C ASP A 92 -5.76 2.00 0.53
N ILE A 93 -6.31 2.45 1.65
CA ILE A 93 -7.57 1.89 2.16
C ILE A 93 -8.70 2.17 1.17
N ARG A 94 -8.83 3.39 0.66
CA ARG A 94 -9.83 3.69 -0.39
C ARG A 94 -9.62 2.84 -1.64
N THR A 95 -8.38 2.54 -1.96
CA THR A 95 -8.04 1.70 -3.11
C THR A 95 -8.51 0.25 -2.90
N ILE A 96 -8.23 -0.35 -1.75
CA ILE A 96 -8.68 -1.73 -1.50
C ILE A 96 -10.17 -1.85 -1.27
N GLU A 97 -10.85 -0.79 -0.81
CA GLU A 97 -12.31 -0.77 -0.73
C GLU A 97 -12.95 -0.95 -2.11
N LYS A 98 -12.31 -0.51 -3.18
CA LYS A 98 -12.77 -0.74 -4.56
C LYS A 98 -12.72 -2.21 -4.96
N CYS A 99 -11.93 -3.02 -4.26
CA CYS A 99 -11.92 -4.47 -4.42
C CYS A 99 -13.07 -5.17 -3.70
N GLY A 100 -13.88 -4.44 -2.94
CA GLY A 100 -14.95 -5.00 -2.12
C GLY A 100 -14.54 -5.29 -0.68
N VAL A 101 -13.37 -4.82 -0.24
CA VAL A 101 -12.90 -5.00 1.14
C VAL A 101 -13.76 -4.15 2.09
N ASP A 102 -14.27 -4.77 3.15
CA ASP A 102 -14.93 -4.06 4.25
C ASP A 102 -13.87 -3.54 5.22
N SER A 103 -13.67 -2.23 5.22
CA SER A 103 -12.69 -1.56 6.07
C SER A 103 -13.25 -1.07 7.40
N SER A 104 -14.52 -1.33 7.70
CA SER A 104 -15.22 -0.76 8.87
C SER A 104 -14.58 -1.09 10.22
N LYS A 105 -13.91 -2.23 10.31
CA LYS A 105 -13.25 -2.70 11.55
C LYS A 105 -11.73 -2.50 11.53
N ILE A 106 -11.19 -1.94 10.46
CA ILE A 106 -9.75 -1.75 10.31
C ILE A 106 -9.33 -0.45 10.95
N LYS A 107 -8.23 -0.50 11.70
CA LYS A 107 -7.57 0.69 12.25
C LYS A 107 -6.35 0.99 11.40
N ALA A 108 -6.30 2.21 10.88
CA ALA A 108 -5.22 2.66 10.01
C ALA A 108 -4.15 3.40 10.82
N ILE A 109 -2.89 3.13 10.52
CA ILE A 109 -1.75 3.87 11.05
C ILE A 109 -1.02 4.48 9.87
N CYS A 110 -1.01 5.81 9.80
CA CYS A 110 -0.40 6.55 8.70
C CYS A 110 1.00 7.02 9.07
N THR A 111 2.01 6.42 8.45
CA THR A 111 3.41 6.80 8.72
C THR A 111 3.74 8.19 8.18
N LEU A 112 3.04 8.69 7.16
CA LEU A 112 3.17 10.08 6.70
C LEU A 112 2.74 11.07 7.80
N ALA A 113 1.60 10.83 8.42
CA ALA A 113 1.10 11.68 9.51
C ALA A 113 2.05 11.64 10.72
N LEU A 114 2.56 10.45 11.05
CA LEU A 114 3.53 10.28 12.13
C LEU A 114 4.84 11.02 11.82
N ALA A 115 5.34 10.91 10.59
CA ALA A 115 6.56 11.59 10.16
C ALA A 115 6.43 13.11 10.22
N ARG A 116 5.29 13.64 9.78
CA ARG A 116 5.03 15.09 9.85
C ARG A 116 5.00 15.60 11.29
N ARG A 117 4.53 14.77 12.21
CA ARG A 117 4.51 15.11 13.62
C ARG A 117 5.89 14.98 14.27
N ALA A 118 6.64 13.93 13.94
CA ALA A 118 7.96 13.66 14.52
C ALA A 118 9.03 14.63 13.98
N TRP A 119 8.94 14.98 12.72
CA TRP A 119 9.92 15.81 12.03
C TRP A 119 9.23 16.92 11.22
N PRO A 120 8.59 17.89 11.90
CA PRO A 120 7.81 18.92 11.21
C PRO A 120 8.66 19.78 10.25
N ASP A 121 9.93 19.93 10.55
CA ASP A 121 10.87 20.76 9.77
C ASP A 121 11.66 19.95 8.74
N ALA A 122 11.31 18.68 8.52
CA ALA A 122 11.98 17.88 7.49
C ALA A 122 11.75 18.48 6.09
N GLU A 123 12.78 18.43 5.26
CA GLU A 123 12.73 18.96 3.90
C GLU A 123 11.62 18.30 3.07
N ALA A 124 11.40 17.01 3.27
CA ALA A 124 10.34 16.24 2.62
C ALA A 124 9.91 15.09 3.52
N HIS A 125 8.67 14.63 3.33
CA HIS A 125 8.08 13.56 4.15
C HIS A 125 7.73 12.31 3.33
N ASN A 126 8.15 12.20 2.07
CA ASN A 126 8.02 10.94 1.33
C ASN A 126 9.00 9.90 1.91
N ILE A 127 8.69 8.62 1.71
CA ILE A 127 9.47 7.51 2.30
C ILE A 127 10.94 7.58 1.90
N SER A 128 11.24 7.82 0.63
CA SER A 128 12.62 7.85 0.14
C SER A 128 13.44 8.95 0.82
N ALA A 129 12.88 10.14 0.97
CA ALA A 129 13.55 11.24 1.65
C ALA A 129 13.78 10.95 3.14
N LEU A 130 12.76 10.37 3.80
CA LEU A 130 12.87 10.00 5.22
C LEU A 130 13.92 8.93 5.45
N ILE A 131 14.03 7.94 4.57
CA ILE A 131 15.07 6.90 4.67
C ILE A 131 16.45 7.53 4.64
N TYR A 132 16.74 8.45 3.72
CA TYR A 132 18.02 9.14 3.67
C TYR A 132 18.27 9.99 4.93
N MET A 133 17.26 10.71 5.38
CA MET A 133 17.35 11.54 6.58
C MET A 133 17.67 10.72 7.83
N ILE A 134 16.98 9.58 8.01
CA ILE A 134 17.13 8.72 9.20
C ILE A 134 18.43 7.91 9.16
N SER A 135 18.91 7.56 7.96
CA SER A 135 20.08 6.70 7.77
C SER A 135 21.42 7.41 7.99
N LYS A 136 21.44 8.70 8.21
CA LYS A 136 22.67 9.45 8.41
C LYS A 136 23.31 9.23 9.78
#